data_1d212c57c4b1a37b0c941a42d754b16f
#
_entry.id   1d212c57c4b1a37b0c941a42d754b16f
#
_cell.length_a   1.000
_cell.length_b   1.000
_cell.length_c   1.000
_cell.angle_alpha   90.00
_cell.angle_beta   90.00
_cell.angle_gamma   90.00
#
_symmetry.space_group_name_H-M   'P 1'
#
loop_
_entity.id
_entity.type
_entity.pdbx_description
1 polymer ?
#
loop_
_entity_poly.entity_id
_entity_poly.type
_entity_poly.pdbx_seq_one_letter_code
_entity_poly.pdbx_strand_id
1 'polypeptide(L)'
;FGFKEFEGEQEIAIQSILEGKDTFVIMPTGGGKSMCYQLPALMLDGVALVVSPLIALMKNQVDALRGNHEDPSITHYLNSSLNKAEAENVKLDVSSGRTKILYVAPETLTKETNIEFLKSVKISFVAVDEAHCISEWGHDFRPEYRRIRPIIKQIADVPIIALTATATPKVQQDIQKNLQMVDATLIKSSFNRENLYYEVKPKKDALKQIVQHCISNKGRSGIIYCLSRKKVDQISETLSVNGVKVLPYHAGKDTKTRSRIQDAFLMQDVDVIVATIAFGMGIDKPDVRYVIHYDIPKSLESYYQETGRAGRDGGDGHCIAFYSHKDIEKLEKFLQGKPLAEQEIGSQLLQEVMSYAETSISRRKFLLHYFGEEFDEINGPGAKNCDNSRYPKPQYEGKDEILMILGAVKEHKEDHKMQFISAVLIGESNREVDDYNGQNSSFWKKGKGKTDRYWNGVIRQSLVLGYLKKEI
;
A
#
# COMPACT_ATOMS: atom_id res chain seq x y z
N PHE A 1 -4.25 -19.55 18.19
CA PHE A 1 -4.78 -18.41 17.44
C PHE A 1 -6.31 -18.28 17.51
N GLY A 2 -7.06 -19.35 17.89
CA GLY A 2 -8.52 -19.32 18.06
C GLY A 2 -9.33 -19.39 16.76
N PHE A 3 -8.71 -19.49 15.60
CA PHE A 3 -9.37 -19.70 14.31
C PHE A 3 -9.64 -21.18 14.06
N LYS A 4 -10.78 -21.50 13.43
CA LYS A 4 -11.17 -22.89 13.12
C LYS A 4 -10.70 -23.34 11.74
N GLU A 5 -10.52 -22.40 10.81
CA GLU A 5 -10.19 -22.63 9.41
C GLU A 5 -9.21 -21.57 8.93
N PHE A 6 -8.45 -21.90 7.90
CA PHE A 6 -7.61 -20.93 7.19
C PHE A 6 -8.45 -20.08 6.25
N GLU A 7 -8.03 -18.83 6.07
CA GLU A 7 -8.67 -17.92 5.12
C GLU A 7 -7.87 -17.86 3.81
N GLY A 8 -8.56 -18.00 2.69
CA GLY A 8 -7.96 -17.88 1.35
C GLY A 8 -6.76 -18.80 1.17
N GLU A 9 -5.63 -18.24 0.77
CA GLU A 9 -4.41 -18.96 0.40
C GLU A 9 -3.43 -19.19 1.57
N GLN A 10 -3.84 -18.95 2.83
CA GLN A 10 -2.97 -19.08 4.00
C GLN A 10 -2.37 -20.48 4.15
N GLU A 11 -3.19 -21.52 3.97
CA GLU A 11 -2.75 -22.91 4.12
C GLU A 11 -1.62 -23.25 3.14
N ILE A 12 -1.77 -22.82 1.88
CA ILE A 12 -0.75 -23.04 0.84
C ILE A 12 0.57 -22.35 1.20
N ALA A 13 0.49 -21.11 1.73
CA ALA A 13 1.67 -20.36 2.14
C ALA A 13 2.39 -21.02 3.33
N ILE A 14 1.64 -21.48 4.32
CA ILE A 14 2.15 -22.19 5.50
C ILE A 14 2.81 -23.50 5.07
N GLN A 15 2.15 -24.30 4.24
CA GLN A 15 2.67 -25.56 3.74
C GLN A 15 3.98 -25.38 2.97
N SER A 16 4.05 -24.37 2.08
CA SER A 16 5.23 -24.07 1.29
C SER A 16 6.46 -23.81 2.16
N ILE A 17 6.31 -23.02 3.23
CA ILE A 17 7.40 -22.76 4.20
C ILE A 17 7.76 -23.98 5.01
N LEU A 18 6.79 -24.78 5.46
CA LEU A 18 7.04 -26.03 6.19
C LEU A 18 7.79 -27.05 5.33
N GLU A 19 7.61 -27.03 4.01
CA GLU A 19 8.33 -27.82 3.03
C GLU A 19 9.75 -27.27 2.72
N GLY A 20 10.14 -26.15 3.32
CA GLY A 20 11.46 -25.53 3.12
C GLY A 20 11.61 -24.78 1.81
N LYS A 21 10.50 -24.30 1.20
CA LYS A 21 10.50 -23.56 -0.08
C LYS A 21 10.46 -22.06 0.14
N ASP A 22 11.22 -21.32 -0.67
CA ASP A 22 11.06 -19.88 -0.78
C ASP A 22 9.63 -19.56 -1.24
N THR A 23 8.97 -18.63 -0.56
CA THR A 23 7.54 -18.33 -0.77
C THR A 23 7.31 -16.82 -0.89
N PHE A 24 6.59 -16.41 -1.93
CA PHE A 24 6.22 -15.00 -2.08
C PHE A 24 4.70 -14.84 -1.98
N VAL A 25 4.25 -14.13 -0.95
CA VAL A 25 2.85 -13.96 -0.59
C VAL A 25 2.38 -12.54 -0.86
N ILE A 26 1.37 -12.40 -1.69
CA ILE A 26 0.68 -11.13 -1.97
C ILE A 26 -0.77 -11.30 -1.54
N MET A 27 -1.13 -10.68 -0.43
CA MET A 27 -2.49 -10.72 0.13
C MET A 27 -2.92 -9.33 0.55
N PRO A 28 -4.18 -8.92 0.36
CA PRO A 28 -4.67 -7.61 0.77
C PRO A 28 -4.51 -7.36 2.27
N THR A 29 -4.60 -6.10 2.67
CA THR A 29 -4.65 -5.75 4.09
C THR A 29 -5.88 -6.40 4.72
N GLY A 30 -5.68 -7.06 5.87
CA GLY A 30 -6.73 -7.84 6.54
C GLY A 30 -6.82 -9.30 6.09
N GLY A 31 -6.07 -9.74 5.07
CA GLY A 31 -6.04 -11.14 4.62
C GLY A 31 -5.19 -12.10 5.47
N GLY A 32 -4.86 -11.72 6.72
CA GLY A 32 -4.20 -12.63 7.67
C GLY A 32 -2.74 -12.98 7.34
N LYS A 33 -2.00 -12.13 6.62
CA LYS A 33 -0.59 -12.35 6.23
C LYS A 33 0.32 -12.82 7.36
N SER A 34 0.14 -12.27 8.56
CA SER A 34 0.98 -12.62 9.72
C SER A 34 0.88 -14.08 10.09
N MET A 35 -0.28 -14.72 9.91
CA MET A 35 -0.50 -16.13 10.15
C MET A 35 0.42 -17.02 9.28
N CYS A 36 0.69 -16.59 8.04
CA CYS A 36 1.51 -17.34 7.09
C CYS A 36 2.97 -17.57 7.56
N TYR A 37 3.47 -16.74 8.48
CA TYR A 37 4.78 -16.95 9.09
C TYR A 37 4.72 -17.25 10.60
N GLN A 38 3.71 -16.79 11.32
CA GLN A 38 3.62 -17.01 12.76
C GLN A 38 3.34 -18.48 13.07
N LEU A 39 2.41 -19.13 12.37
CA LEU A 39 2.10 -20.53 12.61
C LEU A 39 3.28 -21.46 12.28
N PRO A 40 3.94 -21.38 11.11
CA PRO A 40 5.13 -22.19 10.86
C PRO A 40 6.26 -21.94 11.86
N ALA A 41 6.43 -20.69 12.33
CA ALA A 41 7.45 -20.38 13.34
C ALA A 41 7.24 -21.13 14.67
N LEU A 42 5.98 -21.29 15.07
CA LEU A 42 5.64 -22.06 16.27
C LEU A 42 5.82 -23.57 16.08
N MET A 43 5.68 -24.07 14.86
CA MET A 43 5.75 -25.50 14.54
C MET A 43 7.19 -25.98 14.31
N LEU A 44 8.05 -25.13 13.74
CA LEU A 44 9.41 -25.49 13.37
C LEU A 44 10.39 -25.35 14.54
N ASP A 45 11.49 -26.11 14.43
CA ASP A 45 12.60 -26.03 15.37
C ASP A 45 13.51 -24.84 15.04
N GLY A 46 13.88 -24.07 16.06
CA GLY A 46 14.66 -22.84 15.92
C GLY A 46 13.81 -21.59 16.04
N VAL A 47 14.38 -20.45 15.68
CA VAL A 47 13.72 -19.12 15.67
C VAL A 47 13.44 -18.65 14.26
N ALA A 48 12.22 -18.21 13.98
CA ALA A 48 11.90 -17.49 12.77
C ALA A 48 12.32 -16.01 12.90
N LEU A 49 13.14 -15.54 11.96
CA LEU A 49 13.58 -14.16 11.92
C LEU A 49 12.61 -13.34 11.06
N VAL A 50 11.91 -12.39 11.64
CA VAL A 50 10.93 -11.55 10.93
C VAL A 50 11.50 -10.14 10.74
N VAL A 51 11.84 -9.79 9.51
CA VAL A 51 12.28 -8.42 9.17
C VAL A 51 11.06 -7.56 8.90
N SER A 52 10.87 -6.50 9.71
CA SER A 52 9.71 -5.61 9.62
C SER A 52 10.14 -4.13 9.70
N PRO A 53 9.49 -3.22 8.94
CA PRO A 53 9.99 -1.85 8.77
C PRO A 53 9.69 -0.90 9.93
N LEU A 54 8.77 -1.26 10.83
CA LEU A 54 8.25 -0.34 11.83
C LEU A 54 8.27 -0.91 13.25
N ILE A 55 8.88 -0.16 14.16
CA ILE A 55 8.95 -0.50 15.60
C ILE A 55 7.55 -0.69 16.20
N ALA A 56 6.60 0.19 15.87
CA ALA A 56 5.22 0.09 16.37
C ALA A 56 4.49 -1.18 15.89
N LEU A 57 4.71 -1.57 14.63
CA LEU A 57 4.14 -2.80 14.08
C LEU A 57 4.71 -4.03 14.78
N MET A 58 6.04 -4.10 14.94
CA MET A 58 6.70 -5.18 15.67
C MET A 58 6.15 -5.32 17.09
N LYS A 59 6.02 -4.18 17.82
CA LYS A 59 5.47 -4.18 19.16
C LYS A 59 4.06 -4.75 19.20
N ASN A 60 3.17 -4.30 18.32
CA ASN A 60 1.79 -4.77 18.26
C ASN A 60 1.70 -6.28 17.96
N GLN A 61 2.55 -6.79 17.04
CA GLN A 61 2.61 -8.23 16.73
C GLN A 61 3.09 -9.04 17.92
N VAL A 62 4.13 -8.57 18.61
CA VAL A 62 4.66 -9.22 19.81
C VAL A 62 3.63 -9.21 20.94
N ASP A 63 2.99 -8.08 21.21
CA ASP A 63 1.98 -7.96 22.26
C ASP A 63 0.77 -8.88 21.98
N ALA A 64 0.31 -8.96 20.73
CA ALA A 64 -0.78 -9.84 20.32
C ALA A 64 -0.42 -11.34 20.51
N LEU A 65 0.78 -11.74 20.12
CA LEU A 65 1.23 -13.13 20.29
C LEU A 65 1.40 -13.49 21.78
N ARG A 66 1.99 -12.61 22.58
CA ARG A 66 2.14 -12.81 24.03
C ARG A 66 0.80 -12.91 24.75
N GLY A 67 -0.21 -12.16 24.30
CA GLY A 67 -1.55 -12.24 24.86
C GLY A 67 -2.25 -13.59 24.63
N ASN A 68 -1.78 -14.37 23.67
CA ASN A 68 -2.30 -15.70 23.33
C ASN A 68 -1.43 -16.86 23.83
N HIS A 69 -0.32 -16.59 24.52
CA HIS A 69 0.62 -17.61 25.01
C HIS A 69 0.94 -17.41 26.49
N GLU A 70 1.11 -18.51 27.22
CA GLU A 70 1.48 -18.48 28.64
C GLU A 70 2.94 -18.01 28.85
N ASP A 71 3.84 -18.33 27.94
CA ASP A 71 5.25 -17.88 27.99
C ASP A 71 5.46 -16.61 27.16
N PRO A 72 5.71 -15.44 27.79
CA PRO A 72 5.96 -14.20 27.08
C PRO A 72 7.29 -14.19 26.32
N SER A 73 8.21 -15.14 26.59
CA SER A 73 9.49 -15.27 25.87
C SER A 73 9.35 -15.93 24.49
N ILE A 74 8.16 -16.42 24.13
CA ILE A 74 7.86 -17.05 22.84
C ILE A 74 8.16 -16.11 21.66
N THR A 75 8.04 -14.80 21.85
CA THR A 75 8.28 -13.79 20.83
C THR A 75 8.93 -12.54 21.41
N HIS A 76 9.87 -11.99 20.65
CA HIS A 76 10.57 -10.76 20.97
C HIS A 76 10.73 -9.86 19.75
N TYR A 77 11.10 -8.61 19.99
CA TYR A 77 11.65 -7.72 18.95
C TYR A 77 13.05 -7.24 19.36
N LEU A 78 13.89 -7.00 18.36
CA LEU A 78 15.22 -6.41 18.52
C LEU A 78 15.32 -5.17 17.60
N ASN A 79 15.25 -3.98 18.18
CA ASN A 79 15.31 -2.73 17.47
C ASN A 79 15.90 -1.60 18.33
N SER A 80 15.96 -0.37 17.82
CA SER A 80 16.60 0.77 18.47
C SER A 80 15.83 1.33 19.69
N SER A 81 14.63 0.84 19.99
CA SER A 81 13.86 1.28 21.15
C SER A 81 14.28 0.58 22.46
N LEU A 82 14.99 -0.55 22.36
CA LEU A 82 15.47 -1.30 23.52
C LEU A 82 16.73 -0.66 24.11
N ASN A 83 16.80 -0.62 25.43
CA ASN A 83 18.06 -0.35 26.11
C ASN A 83 18.99 -1.58 26.05
N LYS A 84 20.25 -1.40 26.50
CA LYS A 84 21.28 -2.47 26.42
C LYS A 84 20.89 -3.72 27.21
N ALA A 85 20.33 -3.56 28.40
CA ALA A 85 19.94 -4.69 29.26
C ALA A 85 18.76 -5.46 28.66
N GLU A 86 17.76 -4.75 28.13
CA GLU A 86 16.63 -5.36 27.43
C GLU A 86 17.09 -6.15 26.20
N ALA A 87 17.99 -5.59 25.40
CA ALA A 87 18.53 -6.26 24.20
C ALA A 87 19.32 -7.53 24.57
N GLU A 88 20.11 -7.51 25.66
CA GLU A 88 20.82 -8.70 26.15
C GLU A 88 19.86 -9.78 26.66
N ASN A 89 18.79 -9.42 27.37
CA ASN A 89 17.76 -10.37 27.80
C ASN A 89 17.08 -11.05 26.61
N VAL A 90 16.75 -10.29 25.56
CA VAL A 90 16.22 -10.85 24.31
C VAL A 90 17.16 -11.86 23.69
N LYS A 91 18.46 -11.54 23.62
CA LYS A 91 19.48 -12.47 23.08
C LYS A 91 19.61 -13.74 23.91
N LEU A 92 19.52 -13.64 25.25
CA LEU A 92 19.54 -14.81 26.13
C LEU A 92 18.32 -15.71 25.90
N ASP A 93 17.12 -15.14 25.76
CA ASP A 93 15.90 -15.92 25.48
C ASP A 93 15.96 -16.60 24.12
N VAL A 94 16.47 -15.92 23.09
CA VAL A 94 16.68 -16.49 21.76
C VAL A 94 17.71 -17.63 21.82
N SER A 95 18.86 -17.41 22.47
CA SER A 95 19.93 -18.43 22.59
C SER A 95 19.48 -19.66 23.39
N SER A 96 18.57 -19.50 24.35
CA SER A 96 18.01 -20.61 25.13
C SER A 96 16.99 -21.45 24.36
N GLY A 97 16.59 -21.03 23.15
CA GLY A 97 15.58 -21.71 22.34
C GLY A 97 14.13 -21.47 22.78
N ARG A 98 13.88 -20.60 23.79
CA ARG A 98 12.52 -20.23 24.23
C ARG A 98 11.79 -19.39 23.23
N THR A 99 12.51 -18.52 22.49
CA THR A 99 11.95 -17.62 21.49
C THR A 99 11.75 -18.35 20.17
N LYS A 100 10.52 -18.34 19.67
CA LYS A 100 10.14 -18.90 18.36
C LYS A 100 10.10 -17.85 17.26
N ILE A 101 9.81 -16.58 17.60
CA ILE A 101 9.72 -15.49 16.64
C ILE A 101 10.52 -14.29 17.15
N LEU A 102 11.48 -13.85 16.35
CA LEU A 102 12.27 -12.64 16.61
C LEU A 102 12.03 -11.61 15.50
N TYR A 103 11.33 -10.52 15.84
CA TYR A 103 11.17 -9.38 14.96
C TYR A 103 12.41 -8.48 14.98
N VAL A 104 12.92 -8.09 13.82
CA VAL A 104 14.11 -7.25 13.69
C VAL A 104 13.87 -6.12 12.71
N ALA A 105 14.27 -4.91 13.08
CA ALA A 105 14.30 -3.79 12.14
C ALA A 105 15.47 -3.97 11.15
N PRO A 106 15.30 -3.63 9.86
CA PRO A 106 16.35 -3.80 8.86
C PRO A 106 17.65 -3.07 9.23
N GLU A 107 17.58 -1.89 9.84
CA GLU A 107 18.76 -1.13 10.31
C GLU A 107 19.47 -1.83 11.49
N THR A 108 18.72 -2.61 12.26
CA THR A 108 19.29 -3.41 13.37
C THR A 108 19.92 -4.69 12.85
N LEU A 109 19.32 -5.31 11.84
CA LEU A 109 19.85 -6.49 11.19
C LEU A 109 21.24 -6.24 10.55
N THR A 110 21.48 -5.00 10.04
CA THR A 110 22.76 -4.66 9.39
C THR A 110 23.94 -4.50 10.34
N LYS A 111 23.74 -4.51 11.67
CA LYS A 111 24.81 -4.35 12.64
C LYS A 111 25.62 -5.65 12.79
N GLU A 112 26.93 -5.56 12.66
CA GLU A 112 27.84 -6.74 12.72
C GLU A 112 27.63 -7.58 14.00
N THR A 113 27.49 -6.90 15.16
CA THR A 113 27.25 -7.59 16.44
C THR A 113 25.95 -8.41 16.47
N ASN A 114 24.94 -8.02 15.69
CA ASN A 114 23.70 -8.78 15.58
C ASN A 114 23.82 -9.89 14.54
N ILE A 115 24.57 -9.68 13.47
CA ILE A 115 24.87 -10.71 12.47
C ILE A 115 25.63 -11.86 13.16
N GLU A 116 26.69 -11.57 13.93
CA GLU A 116 27.45 -12.58 14.66
C GLU A 116 26.58 -13.32 15.70
N PHE A 117 25.72 -12.60 16.42
CA PHE A 117 24.75 -13.23 17.31
C PHE A 117 23.81 -14.18 16.55
N LEU A 118 23.23 -13.74 15.44
CA LEU A 118 22.29 -14.56 14.66
C LEU A 118 22.94 -15.79 14.01
N LYS A 119 24.24 -15.75 13.69
CA LYS A 119 25.00 -16.91 13.25
C LYS A 119 25.10 -17.99 14.33
N SER A 120 25.05 -17.62 15.61
CA SER A 120 25.17 -18.56 16.74
C SER A 120 23.86 -19.24 17.12
N VAL A 121 22.72 -18.88 16.51
CA VAL A 121 21.41 -19.45 16.83
C VAL A 121 20.82 -20.22 15.64
N LYS A 122 20.01 -21.23 15.92
CA LYS A 122 19.31 -21.98 14.88
C LYS A 122 18.15 -21.15 14.31
N ILE A 123 18.30 -20.66 13.08
CA ILE A 123 17.23 -19.99 12.34
C ILE A 123 16.38 -21.05 11.63
N SER A 124 15.06 -21.00 11.74
CA SER A 124 14.15 -21.91 11.03
C SER A 124 13.86 -21.43 9.60
N PHE A 125 13.52 -20.15 9.46
CA PHE A 125 13.32 -19.45 8.19
C PHE A 125 13.37 -17.93 8.42
N VAL A 126 13.35 -17.16 7.34
CA VAL A 126 13.25 -15.69 7.41
C VAL A 126 11.97 -15.20 6.77
N ALA A 127 11.22 -14.38 7.48
CA ALA A 127 10.08 -13.64 6.94
C ALA A 127 10.47 -12.18 6.64
N VAL A 128 10.18 -11.72 5.44
CA VAL A 128 10.36 -10.32 5.03
C VAL A 128 8.97 -9.70 4.92
N ASP A 129 8.55 -9.04 6.00
CA ASP A 129 7.27 -8.35 6.05
C ASP A 129 7.36 -7.00 5.34
N GLU A 130 6.22 -6.55 4.77
CA GLU A 130 6.14 -5.34 3.93
C GLU A 130 7.23 -5.32 2.83
N ALA A 131 7.40 -6.46 2.14
CA ALA A 131 8.46 -6.68 1.16
C ALA A 131 8.50 -5.63 0.03
N HIS A 132 7.38 -4.90 -0.21
CA HIS A 132 7.34 -3.78 -1.15
C HIS A 132 8.34 -2.66 -0.82
N CYS A 133 8.81 -2.59 0.44
CA CYS A 133 9.85 -1.63 0.85
C CYS A 133 11.19 -1.83 0.14
N ILE A 134 11.42 -2.97 -0.53
CA ILE A 134 12.65 -3.25 -1.28
C ILE A 134 12.71 -2.49 -2.61
N SER A 135 11.56 -2.10 -3.16
CA SER A 135 11.43 -1.51 -4.50
C SER A 135 11.40 0.01 -4.45
N GLU A 136 12.20 0.65 -5.28
CA GLU A 136 12.15 2.11 -5.52
C GLU A 136 10.80 2.55 -6.11
N TRP A 137 10.13 1.64 -6.81
CA TRP A 137 8.80 1.84 -7.36
C TRP A 137 7.69 1.63 -6.33
N GLY A 138 8.03 1.13 -5.14
CA GLY A 138 7.12 1.00 -4.01
C GLY A 138 6.86 2.37 -3.34
N HIS A 139 5.71 2.50 -2.73
CA HIS A 139 5.30 3.74 -2.07
C HIS A 139 6.07 4.07 -0.76
N ASP A 140 6.81 3.11 -0.20
CA ASP A 140 7.62 3.25 1.03
C ASP A 140 8.99 2.56 0.85
N PHE A 141 9.76 3.01 -0.14
CA PHE A 141 11.09 2.47 -0.41
C PHE A 141 12.04 2.68 0.77
N ARG A 142 12.77 1.62 1.14
CA ARG A 142 13.78 1.61 2.19
C ARG A 142 15.06 0.94 1.70
N PRO A 143 16.16 1.68 1.52
CA PRO A 143 17.41 1.13 0.99
C PRO A 143 17.95 -0.07 1.77
N GLU A 144 17.69 -0.12 3.09
CA GLU A 144 18.11 -1.20 3.99
C GLU A 144 17.51 -2.54 3.59
N TYR A 145 16.30 -2.56 3.01
CA TYR A 145 15.66 -3.78 2.53
C TYR A 145 16.45 -4.49 1.43
N ARG A 146 17.19 -3.76 0.60
CA ARG A 146 18.06 -4.35 -0.44
C ARG A 146 19.26 -5.10 0.13
N ARG A 147 19.60 -4.85 1.40
CA ARG A 147 20.68 -5.53 2.10
C ARG A 147 20.25 -6.82 2.80
N ILE A 148 18.94 -7.11 2.88
CA ILE A 148 18.39 -8.25 3.63
C ILE A 148 18.94 -9.57 3.07
N ARG A 149 18.79 -9.84 1.77
CA ARG A 149 19.22 -11.12 1.17
C ARG A 149 20.72 -11.39 1.33
N PRO A 150 21.63 -10.46 1.05
CA PRO A 150 23.06 -10.62 1.31
C PRO A 150 23.40 -10.94 2.78
N ILE A 151 22.68 -10.32 3.73
CA ILE A 151 22.89 -10.55 5.16
C ILE A 151 22.35 -11.92 5.57
N ILE A 152 21.17 -12.31 5.12
CA ILE A 152 20.60 -13.63 5.41
C ILE A 152 21.55 -14.74 4.96
N LYS A 153 22.13 -14.66 3.76
CA LYS A 153 23.11 -15.62 3.27
C LYS A 153 24.38 -15.73 4.12
N GLN A 154 24.73 -14.69 4.87
CA GLN A 154 25.85 -14.74 5.82
C GLN A 154 25.45 -15.40 7.14
N ILE A 155 24.19 -15.36 7.52
CA ILE A 155 23.66 -15.87 8.80
C ILE A 155 23.31 -17.34 8.68
N ALA A 156 22.46 -17.71 7.69
CA ALA A 156 21.97 -19.07 7.52
C ALA A 156 21.48 -19.31 6.08
N ASP A 157 21.56 -20.56 5.64
CA ASP A 157 20.93 -21.02 4.39
C ASP A 157 19.55 -21.61 4.73
N VAL A 158 18.54 -20.78 4.74
CA VAL A 158 17.19 -21.12 5.14
C VAL A 158 16.17 -20.48 4.16
N PRO A 159 14.95 -21.04 4.07
CA PRO A 159 13.92 -20.50 3.19
C PRO A 159 13.48 -19.08 3.62
N ILE A 160 13.02 -18.32 2.63
CA ILE A 160 12.48 -16.97 2.84
C ILE A 160 11.01 -16.96 2.48
N ILE A 161 10.18 -16.37 3.35
CA ILE A 161 8.84 -15.96 3.00
C ILE A 161 8.79 -14.43 2.90
N ALA A 162 8.52 -13.89 1.71
CA ALA A 162 8.29 -12.47 1.49
C ALA A 162 6.79 -12.18 1.47
N LEU A 163 6.34 -11.15 2.19
CA LEU A 163 4.92 -10.83 2.31
C LEU A 163 4.67 -9.34 2.03
N THR A 164 3.62 -9.06 1.27
CA THR A 164 3.17 -7.68 1.07
C THR A 164 1.67 -7.61 0.81
N ALA A 165 1.07 -6.45 1.13
CA ALA A 165 -0.33 -6.17 0.79
C ALA A 165 -0.47 -5.44 -0.55
N THR A 166 0.59 -4.80 -1.04
CA THR A 166 0.55 -3.89 -2.18
C THR A 166 1.78 -4.09 -3.03
N ALA A 167 1.63 -4.72 -4.19
CA ALA A 167 2.70 -4.85 -5.15
C ALA A 167 2.14 -4.86 -6.57
N THR A 168 2.45 -3.81 -7.35
CA THR A 168 2.23 -3.81 -8.78
C THR A 168 3.12 -4.85 -9.46
N PRO A 169 2.85 -5.29 -10.71
CA PRO A 169 3.71 -6.26 -11.40
C PRO A 169 5.19 -5.89 -11.38
N LYS A 170 5.52 -4.61 -11.52
CA LYS A 170 6.89 -4.10 -11.45
C LYS A 170 7.52 -4.27 -10.06
N VAL A 171 6.76 -3.96 -9.01
CA VAL A 171 7.21 -4.14 -7.61
C VAL A 171 7.39 -5.63 -7.30
N GLN A 172 6.52 -6.50 -7.83
CA GLN A 172 6.65 -7.96 -7.68
C GLN A 172 7.97 -8.46 -8.26
N GLN A 173 8.31 -8.06 -9.50
CA GLN A 173 9.57 -8.41 -10.15
C GLN A 173 10.78 -7.90 -9.36
N ASP A 174 10.72 -6.67 -8.86
CA ASP A 174 11.79 -6.08 -8.04
C ASP A 174 12.01 -6.84 -6.73
N ILE A 175 10.94 -7.25 -6.05
CA ILE A 175 11.00 -8.09 -4.83
C ILE A 175 11.69 -9.41 -5.15
N GLN A 176 11.22 -10.14 -6.16
CA GLN A 176 11.77 -11.44 -6.55
C GLN A 176 13.25 -11.33 -6.94
N LYS A 177 13.63 -10.31 -7.70
CA LYS A 177 15.02 -10.06 -8.10
C LYS A 177 15.91 -9.76 -6.90
N ASN A 178 15.55 -8.82 -6.05
CA ASN A 178 16.40 -8.37 -4.94
C ASN A 178 16.50 -9.42 -3.82
N LEU A 179 15.44 -10.20 -3.57
CA LEU A 179 15.46 -11.33 -2.63
C LEU A 179 15.97 -12.61 -3.27
N GLN A 180 16.29 -12.61 -4.58
CA GLN A 180 16.73 -13.80 -5.33
C GLN A 180 15.73 -14.97 -5.22
N MET A 181 14.45 -14.66 -5.37
CA MET A 181 13.30 -15.56 -5.21
C MET A 181 12.60 -15.83 -6.55
N VAL A 182 13.36 -15.99 -7.65
CA VAL A 182 12.79 -16.17 -9.00
C VAL A 182 11.97 -17.45 -9.10
N ASP A 183 12.43 -18.52 -8.40
CA ASP A 183 11.77 -19.83 -8.39
C ASP A 183 10.87 -20.03 -7.17
N ALA A 184 10.57 -18.97 -6.41
CA ALA A 184 9.72 -19.05 -5.25
C ALA A 184 8.28 -19.41 -5.59
N THR A 185 7.60 -20.11 -4.68
CA THR A 185 6.16 -20.32 -4.77
C THR A 185 5.45 -18.98 -4.65
N LEU A 186 4.85 -18.50 -5.75
CA LEU A 186 4.07 -17.26 -5.76
C LEU A 186 2.62 -17.55 -5.36
N ILE A 187 2.18 -16.94 -4.28
CA ILE A 187 0.81 -17.03 -3.76
C ILE A 187 0.21 -15.62 -3.81
N LYS A 188 -0.81 -15.46 -4.63
CA LYS A 188 -1.45 -14.17 -4.90
C LYS A 188 -2.94 -14.27 -4.68
N SER A 189 -3.44 -13.65 -3.61
CA SER A 189 -4.87 -13.42 -3.43
C SER A 189 -5.36 -12.23 -4.25
N SER A 190 -6.64 -12.18 -4.56
CA SER A 190 -7.24 -11.03 -5.24
C SER A 190 -7.11 -9.76 -4.40
N PHE A 191 -6.84 -8.64 -5.08
CA PHE A 191 -6.91 -7.30 -4.49
C PHE A 191 -8.34 -6.79 -4.35
N ASN A 192 -9.33 -7.54 -4.83
CA ASN A 192 -10.72 -7.12 -4.75
C ASN A 192 -11.24 -7.15 -3.31
N ARG A 193 -11.76 -6.03 -2.85
CA ARG A 193 -12.46 -5.86 -1.58
C ARG A 193 -13.90 -5.51 -1.90
N GLU A 194 -14.72 -6.52 -2.15
CA GLU A 194 -16.11 -6.37 -2.63
C GLU A 194 -17.01 -5.57 -1.69
N ASN A 195 -16.73 -5.63 -0.40
CA ASN A 195 -17.45 -4.92 0.66
C ASN A 195 -17.11 -3.41 0.76
N LEU A 196 -16.11 -2.91 0.00
CA LEU A 196 -15.75 -1.50 0.04
C LEU A 196 -16.43 -0.72 -1.07
N TYR A 197 -17.13 0.36 -0.72
CA TYR A 197 -17.67 1.32 -1.65
C TYR A 197 -16.66 2.46 -1.87
N TYR A 198 -16.24 2.68 -3.12
CA TYR A 198 -15.29 3.73 -3.48
C TYR A 198 -16.00 4.93 -4.09
N GLU A 199 -15.70 6.12 -3.57
CA GLU A 199 -16.27 7.39 -4.05
C GLU A 199 -15.21 8.49 -4.10
N VAL A 200 -15.16 9.25 -5.21
CA VAL A 200 -14.33 10.45 -5.34
C VAL A 200 -15.21 11.67 -5.54
N LYS A 201 -15.08 12.64 -4.63
CA LYS A 201 -15.83 13.88 -4.62
C LYS A 201 -14.96 15.09 -4.95
N PRO A 202 -15.47 16.08 -5.67
CA PRO A 202 -14.80 17.37 -5.77
C PRO A 202 -14.56 17.96 -4.37
N LYS A 203 -13.37 18.53 -4.14
CA LYS A 203 -12.97 19.12 -2.85
C LYS A 203 -13.62 20.52 -2.65
N LYS A 204 -14.93 20.57 -2.80
CA LYS A 204 -15.74 21.76 -2.53
C LYS A 204 -16.50 21.53 -1.23
N ASP A 205 -16.37 22.46 -0.27
CA ASP A 205 -16.99 22.36 1.05
C ASP A 205 -16.70 21.03 1.78
N ALA A 206 -15.51 20.45 1.52
CA ALA A 206 -15.15 19.11 2.00
C ALA A 206 -15.28 18.98 3.53
N LEU A 207 -14.88 20.01 4.29
CA LEU A 207 -15.00 19.97 5.75
C LEU A 207 -16.46 19.84 6.20
N LYS A 208 -17.38 20.58 5.59
CA LYS A 208 -18.82 20.49 5.87
C LYS A 208 -19.37 19.11 5.56
N GLN A 209 -18.97 18.53 4.42
CA GLN A 209 -19.37 17.18 4.03
C GLN A 209 -18.85 16.12 5.01
N ILE A 210 -17.60 16.26 5.49
CA ILE A 210 -17.00 15.37 6.49
C ILE A 210 -17.76 15.46 7.81
N VAL A 211 -18.06 16.66 8.30
CA VAL A 211 -18.85 16.84 9.53
C VAL A 211 -20.22 16.16 9.41
N GLN A 212 -20.94 16.40 8.31
CA GLN A 212 -22.24 15.76 8.07
C GLN A 212 -22.12 14.22 8.03
N HIS A 213 -21.09 13.70 7.34
CA HIS A 213 -20.86 12.26 7.27
C HIS A 213 -20.61 11.64 8.64
N CYS A 214 -19.75 12.26 9.46
CA CYS A 214 -19.44 11.76 10.82
C CYS A 214 -20.67 11.82 11.74
N ILE A 215 -21.46 12.88 11.67
CA ILE A 215 -22.71 13.00 12.44
C ILE A 215 -23.72 11.92 12.04
N SER A 216 -23.91 11.69 10.74
CA SER A 216 -24.80 10.63 10.22
C SER A 216 -24.32 9.21 10.53
N ASN A 217 -23.03 9.04 10.84
CA ASN A 217 -22.42 7.75 11.21
C ASN A 217 -21.96 7.72 12.67
N LYS A 218 -22.60 8.48 13.56
CA LYS A 218 -22.27 8.50 14.99
C LYS A 218 -22.24 7.09 15.59
N GLY A 219 -21.23 6.80 16.40
CA GLY A 219 -21.00 5.48 17.00
C GLY A 219 -20.37 4.45 16.05
N ARG A 220 -20.05 4.83 14.82
CA ARG A 220 -19.31 3.99 13.86
C ARG A 220 -17.86 4.45 13.76
N SER A 221 -16.94 3.49 13.75
CA SER A 221 -15.51 3.78 13.65
C SER A 221 -15.13 4.30 12.27
N GLY A 222 -14.37 5.41 12.24
CA GLY A 222 -13.88 6.03 11.00
C GLY A 222 -12.49 6.61 11.09
N ILE A 223 -11.80 6.71 9.95
CA ILE A 223 -10.47 7.29 9.84
C ILE A 223 -10.50 8.40 8.77
N ILE A 224 -9.93 9.56 9.08
CA ILE A 224 -9.82 10.69 8.16
C ILE A 224 -8.35 11.03 7.94
N TYR A 225 -7.87 10.90 6.71
CA TYR A 225 -6.49 11.17 6.34
C TYR A 225 -6.30 12.59 5.79
N CYS A 226 -5.23 13.26 6.26
CA CYS A 226 -4.81 14.59 5.84
C CYS A 226 -3.30 14.62 5.58
N LEU A 227 -2.85 15.49 4.66
CA LEU A 227 -1.42 15.66 4.36
C LEU A 227 -0.65 16.40 5.45
N SER A 228 -1.28 17.31 6.20
CA SER A 228 -0.58 18.15 7.17
C SER A 228 -1.09 18.00 8.59
N ARG A 229 -0.16 18.10 9.57
CA ARG A 229 -0.47 18.09 11.01
C ARG A 229 -1.47 19.17 11.39
N LYS A 230 -1.27 20.40 10.88
CA LYS A 230 -2.18 21.54 11.11
C LYS A 230 -3.61 21.23 10.65
N LYS A 231 -3.77 20.55 9.50
CA LYS A 231 -5.10 20.19 9.00
C LYS A 231 -5.74 19.09 9.85
N VAL A 232 -4.95 18.14 10.36
CA VAL A 232 -5.40 17.11 11.31
C VAL A 232 -6.00 17.76 12.56
N ASP A 233 -5.27 18.68 13.19
CA ASP A 233 -5.74 19.36 14.39
C ASP A 233 -7.00 20.21 14.12
N GLN A 234 -7.03 20.97 13.01
CA GLN A 234 -8.16 21.79 12.60
C GLN A 234 -9.44 20.97 12.37
N ILE A 235 -9.36 19.85 11.61
CA ILE A 235 -10.54 19.02 11.32
C ILE A 235 -11.01 18.32 12.60
N SER A 236 -10.08 17.83 13.43
CA SER A 236 -10.40 17.20 14.72
C SER A 236 -11.12 18.17 15.66
N GLU A 237 -10.65 19.41 15.78
CA GLU A 237 -11.32 20.45 16.58
C GLU A 237 -12.73 20.73 16.05
N THR A 238 -12.87 20.91 14.72
CA THR A 238 -14.18 21.15 14.11
C THR A 238 -15.17 20.00 14.38
N LEU A 239 -14.71 18.75 14.25
CA LEU A 239 -15.55 17.57 14.54
C LEU A 239 -15.94 17.49 16.01
N SER A 240 -15.00 17.76 16.92
CA SER A 240 -15.23 17.76 18.37
C SER A 240 -16.29 18.79 18.77
N VAL A 241 -16.21 20.02 18.25
CA VAL A 241 -17.21 21.09 18.49
C VAL A 241 -18.60 20.68 17.98
N ASN A 242 -18.66 19.86 16.93
CA ASN A 242 -19.93 19.31 16.40
C ASN A 242 -20.36 18.00 17.08
N GLY A 243 -19.80 17.65 18.23
CA GLY A 243 -20.23 16.51 19.06
C GLY A 243 -19.80 15.14 18.57
N VAL A 244 -18.78 15.06 17.69
CA VAL A 244 -18.16 13.81 17.29
C VAL A 244 -17.05 13.44 18.27
N LYS A 245 -17.03 12.18 18.75
CA LYS A 245 -15.94 11.64 19.56
C LYS A 245 -14.72 11.40 18.68
N VAL A 246 -13.76 12.32 18.68
CA VAL A 246 -12.62 12.34 17.75
C VAL A 246 -11.31 12.65 18.44
N LEU A 247 -10.21 12.04 17.98
CA LEU A 247 -8.85 12.38 18.39
C LEU A 247 -7.94 12.63 17.18
N PRO A 248 -7.02 13.61 17.27
CA PRO A 248 -6.01 13.87 16.24
C PRO A 248 -4.78 13.00 16.42
N TYR A 249 -4.25 12.41 15.33
CA TYR A 249 -3.04 11.57 15.35
C TYR A 249 -2.03 12.00 14.29
N HIS A 250 -0.83 12.35 14.69
CA HIS A 250 0.28 12.67 13.78
C HIS A 250 1.64 12.54 14.48
N ALA A 251 2.73 12.47 13.72
CA ALA A 251 4.09 12.31 14.23
C ALA A 251 4.61 13.46 15.13
N GLY A 252 3.91 14.59 15.18
CA GLY A 252 4.23 15.69 16.11
C GLY A 252 3.79 15.45 17.55
N LYS A 253 3.02 14.39 17.82
CA LYS A 253 2.65 13.97 19.18
C LYS A 253 3.71 13.00 19.72
N ASP A 254 3.97 13.05 21.01
CA ASP A 254 4.89 12.11 21.65
C ASP A 254 4.39 10.66 21.59
N THR A 255 5.30 9.71 21.78
CA THR A 255 5.01 8.29 21.63
C THR A 255 3.93 7.80 22.60
N LYS A 256 3.94 8.27 23.85
CA LYS A 256 2.96 7.88 24.87
C LYS A 256 1.56 8.36 24.50
N THR A 257 1.44 9.60 24.04
CA THR A 257 0.17 10.17 23.54
C THR A 257 -0.33 9.39 22.34
N ARG A 258 0.53 9.04 21.39
CA ARG A 258 0.15 8.23 20.20
C ARG A 258 -0.36 6.86 20.60
N SER A 259 0.30 6.16 21.53
CA SER A 259 -0.16 4.86 22.04
C SER A 259 -1.55 4.99 22.66
N ARG A 260 -1.76 5.97 23.55
CA ARG A 260 -3.06 6.21 24.18
C ARG A 260 -4.19 6.46 23.16
N ILE A 261 -3.91 7.22 22.10
CA ILE A 261 -4.91 7.48 21.05
C ILE A 261 -5.26 6.20 20.29
N GLN A 262 -4.27 5.34 20.00
CA GLN A 262 -4.50 4.04 19.38
C GLN A 262 -5.36 3.14 20.25
N ASP A 263 -5.03 3.05 21.55
CA ASP A 263 -5.79 2.26 22.51
C ASP A 263 -7.24 2.76 22.62
N ALA A 264 -7.45 4.08 22.72
CA ALA A 264 -8.79 4.68 22.77
C ALA A 264 -9.63 4.36 21.51
N PHE A 265 -8.99 4.30 20.33
CA PHE A 265 -9.68 3.93 19.09
C PHE A 265 -10.01 2.44 19.05
N LEU A 266 -9.09 1.58 19.46
CA LEU A 266 -9.30 0.13 19.53
C LEU A 266 -10.42 -0.23 20.52
N MET A 267 -10.45 0.43 21.69
CA MET A 267 -11.44 0.21 22.76
C MET A 267 -12.78 0.92 22.51
N GLN A 268 -12.94 1.63 21.39
CA GLN A 268 -14.16 2.39 21.03
C GLN A 268 -14.49 3.56 21.97
N ASP A 269 -13.50 4.09 22.70
CA ASP A 269 -13.69 5.30 23.49
C ASP A 269 -13.90 6.53 22.58
N VAL A 270 -13.37 6.45 21.35
CA VAL A 270 -13.58 7.43 20.28
C VAL A 270 -14.05 6.77 19.00
N ASP A 271 -14.91 7.49 18.27
CA ASP A 271 -15.50 7.01 17.01
C ASP A 271 -14.55 7.28 15.83
N VAL A 272 -13.82 8.42 15.86
CA VAL A 272 -13.08 8.93 14.70
C VAL A 272 -11.64 9.24 15.05
N ILE A 273 -10.73 8.87 14.17
CA ILE A 273 -9.36 9.39 14.18
C ILE A 273 -9.15 10.29 12.96
N VAL A 274 -8.68 11.51 13.19
CA VAL A 274 -8.14 12.36 12.11
C VAL A 274 -6.63 12.26 12.14
N ALA A 275 -6.02 11.87 11.03
CA ALA A 275 -4.60 11.52 11.03
C ALA A 275 -3.83 11.94 9.78
N THR A 276 -2.51 12.04 9.92
CA THR A 276 -1.59 11.90 8.79
C THR A 276 -1.31 10.42 8.52
N ILE A 277 -0.53 10.11 7.47
CA ILE A 277 -0.05 8.76 7.16
C ILE A 277 0.67 8.07 8.35
N ALA A 278 1.03 8.83 9.40
CA ALA A 278 1.60 8.27 10.62
C ALA A 278 0.64 7.34 11.38
N PHE A 279 -0.68 7.48 11.17
CA PHE A 279 -1.70 6.52 11.62
C PHE A 279 -1.89 5.47 10.53
N GLY A 280 -0.93 4.58 10.44
CA GLY A 280 -0.80 3.68 9.30
C GLY A 280 -0.59 2.24 9.73
N MET A 281 0.51 1.65 9.27
CA MET A 281 0.86 0.25 9.51
C MET A 281 0.77 -0.12 11.00
N GLY A 282 0.17 -1.27 11.30
CA GLY A 282 0.01 -1.77 12.66
C GLY A 282 -1.32 -1.44 13.35
N ILE A 283 -2.21 -0.68 12.74
CA ILE A 283 -3.58 -0.48 13.26
C ILE A 283 -4.46 -1.60 12.76
N ASP A 284 -4.89 -2.46 13.68
CA ASP A 284 -5.77 -3.59 13.38
C ASP A 284 -7.09 -3.47 14.15
N LYS A 285 -7.99 -2.62 13.63
CA LYS A 285 -9.37 -2.49 14.07
C LYS A 285 -10.28 -3.05 12.98
N PRO A 286 -11.00 -4.15 13.23
CA PRO A 286 -11.74 -4.85 12.18
C PRO A 286 -12.98 -4.08 11.70
N ASP A 287 -13.62 -3.33 12.56
CA ASP A 287 -14.94 -2.71 12.39
C ASP A 287 -14.88 -1.22 11.97
N VAL A 288 -13.84 -0.79 11.27
CA VAL A 288 -13.80 0.55 10.66
C VAL A 288 -14.83 0.60 9.53
N ARG A 289 -15.80 1.53 9.62
CA ARG A 289 -16.90 1.62 8.65
C ARG A 289 -16.65 2.63 7.54
N TYR A 290 -15.75 3.59 7.73
CA TYR A 290 -15.40 4.54 6.67
C TYR A 290 -13.96 5.03 6.78
N VAL A 291 -13.38 5.28 5.61
CA VAL A 291 -12.07 5.93 5.46
C VAL A 291 -12.26 7.12 4.53
N ILE A 292 -11.92 8.30 5.02
CA ILE A 292 -12.04 9.54 4.27
C ILE A 292 -10.67 10.15 4.02
N HIS A 293 -10.35 10.43 2.76
CA HIS A 293 -9.18 11.21 2.39
C HIS A 293 -9.60 12.66 2.19
N TYR A 294 -9.29 13.53 3.16
CA TYR A 294 -9.46 14.97 2.98
C TYR A 294 -8.51 15.51 1.92
N ASP A 295 -7.28 15.02 1.91
CA ASP A 295 -6.29 15.20 0.86
C ASP A 295 -6.02 13.86 0.20
N ILE A 296 -5.91 13.82 -1.14
CA ILE A 296 -5.59 12.59 -1.86
C ILE A 296 -4.15 12.15 -1.54
N PRO A 297 -3.88 10.84 -1.37
CA PRO A 297 -2.54 10.35 -1.07
C PRO A 297 -1.60 10.46 -2.27
N LYS A 298 -0.31 10.26 -2.03
CA LYS A 298 0.76 10.39 -3.04
C LYS A 298 0.83 9.24 -4.06
N SER A 299 0.14 8.12 -3.80
CA SER A 299 0.13 6.95 -4.69
C SER A 299 -1.13 6.11 -4.50
N LEU A 300 -1.47 5.27 -5.48
CA LEU A 300 -2.60 4.35 -5.38
C LEU A 300 -2.36 3.21 -4.40
N GLU A 301 -1.11 2.79 -4.20
CA GLU A 301 -0.77 1.82 -3.17
C GLU A 301 -1.07 2.37 -1.77
N SER A 302 -0.68 3.62 -1.48
CA SER A 302 -1.03 4.29 -0.23
C SER A 302 -2.54 4.38 -0.06
N TYR A 303 -3.25 4.79 -1.12
CA TYR A 303 -4.71 4.86 -1.12
C TYR A 303 -5.35 3.50 -0.82
N TYR A 304 -4.90 2.44 -1.52
CA TYR A 304 -5.39 1.08 -1.32
C TYR A 304 -5.11 0.56 0.10
N GLN A 305 -3.90 0.78 0.61
CA GLN A 305 -3.51 0.37 1.96
C GLN A 305 -4.33 1.10 3.04
N GLU A 306 -4.59 2.40 2.85
CA GLU A 306 -5.35 3.22 3.79
C GLU A 306 -6.85 2.89 3.73
N THR A 307 -7.44 2.76 2.55
CA THR A 307 -8.85 2.33 2.37
C THR A 307 -9.07 0.90 2.81
N GLY A 308 -8.07 0.03 2.67
CA GLY A 308 -8.09 -1.37 3.11
C GLY A 308 -8.22 -1.56 4.64
N ARG A 309 -8.19 -0.46 5.42
CA ARG A 309 -8.50 -0.49 6.86
C ARG A 309 -9.99 -0.62 7.14
N ALA A 310 -10.83 -0.20 6.19
CA ALA A 310 -12.28 -0.34 6.32
C ALA A 310 -12.72 -1.79 6.12
N GLY A 311 -13.71 -2.22 6.88
CA GLY A 311 -14.44 -3.49 6.70
C GLY A 311 -13.56 -4.74 6.72
N ARG A 312 -12.58 -4.84 7.60
CA ARG A 312 -11.74 -6.04 7.73
C ARG A 312 -12.50 -7.24 8.27
N ASP A 313 -13.58 -7.00 8.97
CA ASP A 313 -14.53 -8.01 9.48
C ASP A 313 -15.53 -8.48 8.41
N GLY A 314 -15.33 -8.11 7.14
CA GLY A 314 -16.26 -8.41 6.04
C GLY A 314 -17.48 -7.48 5.98
N GLY A 315 -17.69 -6.62 6.96
CA GLY A 315 -18.75 -5.61 6.95
C GLY A 315 -18.49 -4.50 5.94
N ASP A 316 -19.56 -3.80 5.51
CA ASP A 316 -19.47 -2.71 4.54
C ASP A 316 -18.55 -1.59 4.99
N GLY A 317 -17.74 -1.09 4.06
CA GLY A 317 -16.84 0.03 4.25
C GLY A 317 -17.05 1.12 3.18
N HIS A 318 -17.10 2.39 3.61
CA HIS A 318 -17.22 3.54 2.71
C HIS A 318 -15.90 4.30 2.59
N CYS A 319 -15.31 4.30 1.41
CA CYS A 319 -14.04 4.96 1.10
C CYS A 319 -14.29 6.22 0.28
N ILE A 320 -14.12 7.40 0.88
CA ILE A 320 -14.37 8.70 0.25
C ILE A 320 -13.04 9.41 0.04
N ALA A 321 -12.74 9.85 -1.18
CA ALA A 321 -11.61 10.71 -1.47
C ALA A 321 -12.09 12.08 -1.97
N PHE A 322 -11.67 13.15 -1.30
CA PHE A 322 -11.84 14.51 -1.81
C PHE A 322 -10.67 14.85 -2.71
N TYR A 323 -10.99 15.29 -3.92
CA TYR A 323 -10.00 15.61 -4.94
C TYR A 323 -10.11 17.03 -5.46
N SER A 324 -8.98 17.69 -5.59
CA SER A 324 -8.79 18.90 -6.38
C SER A 324 -7.40 18.88 -7.02
N HIS A 325 -7.27 19.48 -8.19
CA HIS A 325 -5.97 19.59 -8.87
C HIS A 325 -4.90 20.31 -8.01
N LYS A 326 -5.32 21.25 -7.16
CA LYS A 326 -4.44 21.92 -6.19
C LYS A 326 -3.79 20.98 -5.19
N ASP A 327 -4.35 19.80 -4.95
CA ASP A 327 -3.72 18.81 -4.08
C ASP A 327 -2.54 18.12 -4.79
N ILE A 328 -2.66 17.89 -6.10
CA ILE A 328 -1.55 17.39 -6.93
C ILE A 328 -0.40 18.40 -6.94
N GLU A 329 -0.67 19.68 -7.20
CA GLU A 329 0.34 20.75 -7.16
C GLU A 329 1.09 20.82 -5.82
N LYS A 330 0.40 20.57 -4.70
CA LYS A 330 1.05 20.49 -3.37
C LYS A 330 1.94 19.26 -3.25
N LEU A 331 1.49 18.11 -3.73
CA LEU A 331 2.25 16.87 -3.68
C LEU A 331 3.48 16.95 -4.59
N GLU A 332 3.38 17.56 -5.77
CA GLU A 332 4.51 17.84 -6.65
C GLU A 332 5.58 18.72 -5.99
N LYS A 333 5.16 19.72 -5.20
CA LYS A 333 6.11 20.54 -4.42
C LYS A 333 6.92 19.72 -3.40
N PHE A 334 6.38 18.63 -2.86
CA PHE A 334 7.13 17.74 -1.98
C PHE A 334 8.17 16.88 -2.71
N LEU A 335 8.09 16.79 -4.05
CA LEU A 335 9.10 16.12 -4.88
C LEU A 335 10.26 17.03 -5.21
N GLN A 336 10.06 18.35 -5.16
CA GLN A 336 11.13 19.33 -5.46
C GLN A 336 12.28 19.19 -4.48
N GLY A 337 13.51 19.21 -5.02
CA GLY A 337 14.75 19.07 -4.23
C GLY A 337 15.16 17.61 -3.92
N LYS A 338 14.37 16.63 -4.34
CA LYS A 338 14.77 15.21 -4.28
C LYS A 338 15.68 14.84 -5.48
N PRO A 339 16.39 13.70 -5.40
CA PRO A 339 17.09 13.13 -6.57
C PRO A 339 16.16 12.98 -7.78
N LEU A 340 16.68 13.19 -8.99
CA LEU A 340 15.88 13.15 -10.22
C LEU A 340 15.09 11.86 -10.39
N ALA A 341 15.70 10.71 -10.12
CA ALA A 341 15.00 9.41 -10.17
C ALA A 341 13.80 9.35 -9.22
N GLU A 342 13.91 9.89 -7.99
CA GLU A 342 12.80 9.94 -7.05
C GLU A 342 11.70 10.92 -7.51
N GLN A 343 12.07 12.03 -8.17
CA GLN A 343 11.11 12.98 -8.74
C GLN A 343 10.31 12.32 -9.87
N GLU A 344 10.98 11.60 -10.77
CA GLU A 344 10.35 10.91 -11.89
C GLU A 344 9.37 9.83 -11.41
N ILE A 345 9.79 8.98 -10.48
CA ILE A 345 8.92 7.95 -9.88
C ILE A 345 7.74 8.62 -9.17
N GLY A 346 8.00 9.63 -8.34
CA GLY A 346 6.95 10.35 -7.62
C GLY A 346 5.94 11.01 -8.55
N SER A 347 6.37 11.61 -9.65
CA SER A 347 5.50 12.20 -10.67
C SER A 347 4.64 11.15 -11.36
N GLN A 348 5.18 9.97 -11.67
CA GLN A 348 4.39 8.87 -12.24
C GLN A 348 3.32 8.37 -11.27
N LEU A 349 3.66 8.18 -9.99
CA LEU A 349 2.70 7.79 -8.96
C LEU A 349 1.57 8.81 -8.79
N LEU A 350 1.89 10.12 -8.81
CA LEU A 350 0.89 11.18 -8.75
C LEU A 350 -0.03 11.20 -9.97
N GLN A 351 0.50 10.90 -11.15
CA GLN A 351 -0.32 10.80 -12.37
C GLN A 351 -1.30 9.63 -12.30
N GLU A 352 -0.93 8.49 -11.72
CA GLU A 352 -1.85 7.37 -11.52
C GLU A 352 -2.96 7.74 -10.54
N VAL A 353 -2.64 8.43 -9.44
CA VAL A 353 -3.64 8.94 -8.49
C VAL A 353 -4.60 9.94 -9.13
N MET A 354 -4.07 10.89 -9.91
CA MET A 354 -4.87 11.85 -10.66
C MET A 354 -5.81 11.14 -11.63
N SER A 355 -5.30 10.13 -12.34
CA SER A 355 -6.06 9.33 -13.29
C SER A 355 -7.20 8.57 -12.63
N TYR A 356 -6.93 7.97 -11.48
CA TYR A 356 -7.95 7.33 -10.65
C TYR A 356 -9.02 8.32 -10.19
N ALA A 357 -8.60 9.51 -9.74
CA ALA A 357 -9.53 10.53 -9.27
C ALA A 357 -10.45 11.06 -10.39
N GLU A 358 -9.95 11.14 -11.60
CA GLU A 358 -10.63 11.74 -12.77
C GLU A 358 -11.30 10.71 -13.67
N THR A 359 -11.08 9.42 -13.46
CA THR A 359 -11.66 8.36 -14.32
C THR A 359 -13.19 8.39 -14.30
N SER A 360 -13.79 8.01 -15.43
CA SER A 360 -15.22 7.77 -15.58
C SER A 360 -15.62 6.29 -15.56
N ILE A 361 -14.63 5.38 -15.64
CA ILE A 361 -14.87 3.95 -15.54
C ILE A 361 -14.98 3.50 -14.07
N SER A 362 -15.35 2.23 -13.86
CA SER A 362 -15.40 1.64 -12.53
C SER A 362 -14.11 1.90 -11.75
N ARG A 363 -14.22 2.52 -10.56
CA ARG A 363 -13.09 2.77 -9.67
C ARG A 363 -12.41 1.47 -9.25
N ARG A 364 -13.21 0.44 -9.04
CA ARG A 364 -12.73 -0.91 -8.70
C ARG A 364 -11.92 -1.50 -9.84
N LYS A 365 -12.45 -1.46 -11.07
CA LYS A 365 -11.72 -1.93 -12.25
C LYS A 365 -10.40 -1.20 -12.41
N PHE A 366 -10.38 0.12 -12.21
CA PHE A 366 -9.15 0.91 -12.28
C PHE A 366 -8.10 0.46 -11.24
N LEU A 367 -8.51 0.30 -9.98
CA LEU A 367 -7.63 -0.14 -8.90
C LEU A 367 -7.08 -1.55 -9.15
N LEU A 368 -7.94 -2.48 -9.55
CA LEU A 368 -7.53 -3.87 -9.80
C LEU A 368 -6.60 -3.97 -11.00
N HIS A 369 -6.89 -3.23 -12.08
CA HIS A 369 -6.00 -3.13 -13.23
C HIS A 369 -4.62 -2.56 -12.84
N TYR A 370 -4.57 -1.55 -11.97
CA TYR A 370 -3.31 -0.98 -11.47
C TYR A 370 -2.43 -2.03 -10.78
N PHE A 371 -3.03 -2.98 -10.06
CA PHE A 371 -2.33 -4.11 -9.42
C PHE A 371 -2.15 -5.32 -10.34
N GLY A 372 -2.48 -5.19 -11.64
CA GLY A 372 -2.32 -6.25 -12.64
C GLY A 372 -3.38 -7.35 -12.52
N GLU A 373 -4.59 -7.00 -12.07
CA GLU A 373 -5.73 -7.91 -11.95
C GLU A 373 -6.84 -7.50 -12.92
N GLU A 374 -7.36 -8.46 -13.68
CA GLU A 374 -8.53 -8.26 -14.52
C GLU A 374 -9.81 -8.29 -13.69
N PHE A 375 -10.78 -7.47 -14.04
CA PHE A 375 -12.04 -7.38 -13.31
C PHE A 375 -13.24 -7.20 -14.24
N ASP A 376 -14.25 -8.06 -14.06
CA ASP A 376 -15.56 -7.89 -14.70
C ASP A 376 -16.37 -6.81 -13.98
N GLU A 377 -16.43 -5.62 -14.59
CA GLU A 377 -17.14 -4.48 -14.01
C GLU A 377 -18.67 -4.56 -14.08
N ILE A 378 -19.20 -5.61 -14.74
CA ILE A 378 -20.65 -5.85 -14.88
C ILE A 378 -21.14 -6.86 -13.85
N ASN A 379 -20.50 -8.04 -13.78
CA ASN A 379 -20.94 -9.19 -12.99
C ASN A 379 -19.98 -9.57 -11.86
N GLY A 380 -18.78 -9.00 -11.83
CA GLY A 380 -17.77 -9.31 -10.81
C GLY A 380 -18.22 -8.94 -9.39
N PRO A 381 -17.65 -9.56 -8.36
CA PRO A 381 -17.98 -9.29 -6.98
C PRO A 381 -17.76 -7.81 -6.62
N GLY A 382 -18.80 -7.12 -6.17
CA GLY A 382 -18.76 -5.68 -5.87
C GLY A 382 -18.73 -4.76 -7.10
N ALA A 383 -19.08 -5.22 -8.30
CA ALA A 383 -19.04 -4.45 -9.55
C ALA A 383 -19.81 -3.10 -9.47
N LYS A 384 -20.94 -3.09 -8.78
CA LYS A 384 -21.77 -1.88 -8.56
C LYS A 384 -21.34 -1.04 -7.35
N ASN A 385 -20.22 -1.39 -6.72
CA ASN A 385 -19.86 -0.79 -5.43
C ASN A 385 -18.84 0.36 -5.58
N CYS A 386 -19.13 1.31 -6.50
CA CYS A 386 -18.44 2.59 -6.60
C CYS A 386 -19.35 3.69 -7.21
N ASP A 387 -18.95 4.94 -7.07
CA ASP A 387 -19.69 6.11 -7.57
C ASP A 387 -19.92 6.05 -9.10
N ASN A 388 -18.89 5.75 -9.88
CA ASN A 388 -18.98 5.69 -11.34
C ASN A 388 -19.86 4.53 -11.83
N SER A 389 -19.90 3.39 -11.12
CA SER A 389 -20.77 2.26 -11.46
C SER A 389 -22.23 2.53 -11.09
N ARG A 390 -22.47 3.23 -9.96
CA ARG A 390 -23.85 3.61 -9.53
C ARG A 390 -24.42 4.76 -10.33
N TYR A 391 -23.57 5.72 -10.71
CA TYR A 391 -23.93 6.95 -11.43
C TYR A 391 -23.02 7.11 -12.64
N PRO A 392 -23.18 6.24 -13.67
CA PRO A 392 -22.31 6.25 -14.84
C PRO A 392 -22.34 7.60 -15.55
N LYS A 393 -21.18 8.03 -16.01
CA LYS A 393 -21.03 9.25 -16.77
C LYS A 393 -21.60 9.07 -18.19
N PRO A 394 -22.09 10.14 -18.83
CA PRO A 394 -22.48 10.08 -20.23
C PRO A 394 -21.33 9.54 -21.10
N GLN A 395 -21.65 8.62 -21.98
CA GLN A 395 -20.70 8.03 -22.92
C GLN A 395 -20.88 8.63 -24.32
N TYR A 396 -19.82 8.64 -25.10
CA TYR A 396 -19.84 8.99 -26.50
C TYR A 396 -19.04 7.95 -27.30
N GLU A 397 -19.28 7.90 -28.62
CA GLU A 397 -18.50 7.04 -29.51
C GLU A 397 -17.08 7.60 -29.66
N GLY A 398 -16.09 6.89 -29.15
CA GLY A 398 -14.68 7.30 -29.11
C GLY A 398 -13.78 6.50 -30.05
N LYS A 399 -14.35 5.83 -31.06
CA LYS A 399 -13.61 4.97 -32.01
C LYS A 399 -12.49 5.73 -32.72
N ASP A 400 -12.76 6.96 -33.16
CA ASP A 400 -11.78 7.73 -33.92
C ASP A 400 -10.61 8.16 -33.05
N GLU A 401 -10.86 8.54 -31.81
CA GLU A 401 -9.82 8.87 -30.82
C GLU A 401 -8.94 7.63 -30.52
N ILE A 402 -9.55 6.47 -30.31
CA ILE A 402 -8.81 5.24 -30.05
C ILE A 402 -7.96 4.87 -31.26
N LEU A 403 -8.50 4.95 -32.47
CA LEU A 403 -7.75 4.68 -33.70
C LEU A 403 -6.57 5.64 -33.91
N MET A 404 -6.71 6.92 -33.57
CA MET A 404 -5.62 7.88 -33.59
C MET A 404 -4.51 7.51 -32.60
N ILE A 405 -4.88 7.12 -31.38
CA ILE A 405 -3.92 6.69 -30.35
C ILE A 405 -3.18 5.43 -30.78
N LEU A 406 -3.91 4.39 -31.21
CA LEU A 406 -3.33 3.13 -31.67
C LEU A 406 -2.40 3.34 -32.86
N GLY A 407 -2.78 4.22 -33.81
CA GLY A 407 -1.96 4.57 -34.94
C GLY A 407 -0.67 5.29 -34.54
N ALA A 408 -0.75 6.27 -33.64
CA ALA A 408 0.42 7.00 -33.12
C ALA A 408 1.36 6.06 -32.35
N VAL A 409 0.84 5.23 -31.47
CA VAL A 409 1.63 4.24 -30.72
C VAL A 409 2.36 3.28 -31.68
N LYS A 410 1.66 2.74 -32.67
CA LYS A 410 2.25 1.83 -33.69
C LYS A 410 3.33 2.51 -34.53
N GLU A 411 3.12 3.77 -34.97
CA GLU A 411 4.07 4.52 -35.77
C GLU A 411 5.38 4.77 -35.01
N HIS A 412 5.27 5.02 -33.71
CA HIS A 412 6.41 5.23 -32.83
C HIS A 412 6.95 3.95 -32.17
N LYS A 413 6.72 2.77 -32.76
CA LYS A 413 7.26 1.46 -32.38
C LYS A 413 6.94 1.02 -30.95
N GLU A 414 5.85 1.56 -30.40
CA GLU A 414 5.30 1.14 -29.10
C GLU A 414 6.22 1.38 -27.87
N ASP A 415 7.25 2.25 -28.03
CA ASP A 415 8.32 2.45 -27.02
C ASP A 415 8.35 3.90 -26.49
N HIS A 416 7.17 4.43 -26.11
CA HIS A 416 7.11 5.80 -25.59
C HIS A 416 6.13 5.96 -24.44
N LYS A 417 6.42 6.95 -23.61
CA LYS A 417 5.52 7.36 -22.53
C LYS A 417 4.21 7.92 -23.09
N MET A 418 3.15 7.77 -22.32
CA MET A 418 1.82 8.29 -22.64
C MET A 418 1.83 9.78 -22.98
N GLN A 419 2.65 10.59 -22.28
CA GLN A 419 2.80 12.02 -22.46
C GLN A 419 3.41 12.38 -23.82
N PHE A 420 4.29 11.54 -24.35
CA PHE A 420 4.83 11.71 -25.71
C PHE A 420 3.71 11.57 -26.75
N ILE A 421 2.91 10.51 -26.64
CA ILE A 421 1.79 10.26 -27.57
C ILE A 421 0.78 11.42 -27.52
N SER A 422 0.39 11.89 -26.31
CA SER A 422 -0.52 13.04 -26.20
C SER A 422 0.07 14.31 -26.79
N ALA A 423 1.35 14.61 -26.54
CA ALA A 423 2.05 15.76 -27.10
C ALA A 423 2.09 15.73 -28.64
N VAL A 424 2.36 14.57 -29.23
CA VAL A 424 2.30 14.38 -30.69
C VAL A 424 0.89 14.69 -31.22
N LEU A 425 -0.16 14.17 -30.58
CA LEU A 425 -1.53 14.37 -31.02
C LEU A 425 -1.99 15.84 -30.95
N ILE A 426 -1.62 16.58 -29.92
CA ILE A 426 -1.96 18.00 -29.79
C ILE A 426 -1.02 18.91 -30.57
N GLY A 427 0.17 18.44 -30.92
CA GLY A 427 1.21 19.20 -31.61
C GLY A 427 1.98 20.12 -30.67
N GLU A 428 2.24 19.68 -29.44
CA GLU A 428 3.07 20.36 -28.45
C GLU A 428 4.50 19.85 -28.51
N SER A 429 5.47 20.74 -28.73
CA SER A 429 6.88 20.41 -28.73
C SER A 429 7.41 20.43 -27.30
N ASN A 430 8.12 19.37 -26.94
CA ASN A 430 8.87 19.25 -25.72
C ASN A 430 10.15 18.45 -26.02
N ARG A 431 11.05 18.33 -25.03
CA ARG A 431 12.33 17.67 -25.22
C ARG A 431 12.19 16.23 -25.77
N GLU A 432 11.23 15.46 -25.29
CA GLU A 432 11.02 14.08 -25.71
C GLU A 432 10.48 14.03 -27.16
N VAL A 433 9.55 14.93 -27.52
CA VAL A 433 9.07 15.08 -28.90
C VAL A 433 10.19 15.51 -29.85
N ASP A 434 11.10 16.38 -29.42
CA ASP A 434 12.23 16.84 -30.22
C ASP A 434 13.30 15.74 -30.36
N ASP A 435 13.65 15.03 -29.30
CA ASP A 435 14.64 13.95 -29.29
C ASP A 435 14.22 12.76 -30.18
N TYR A 436 12.93 12.45 -30.24
CA TYR A 436 12.35 11.33 -31.02
C TYR A 436 11.67 11.77 -32.33
N ASN A 437 11.87 13.01 -32.77
CA ASN A 437 11.30 13.58 -33.98
C ASN A 437 9.76 13.44 -34.10
N GLY A 438 9.06 13.58 -32.99
CA GLY A 438 7.60 13.45 -32.91
C GLY A 438 6.84 14.42 -33.82
N GLN A 439 7.46 15.56 -34.19
CA GLN A 439 6.88 16.52 -35.15
C GLN A 439 6.74 15.94 -36.56
N ASN A 440 7.52 14.92 -36.92
CA ASN A 440 7.47 14.23 -38.21
C ASN A 440 6.42 13.11 -38.25
N SER A 441 5.75 12.84 -37.15
CA SER A 441 4.67 11.86 -37.08
C SER A 441 3.53 12.21 -38.00
N SER A 442 2.97 11.18 -38.67
CA SER A 442 1.73 11.34 -39.45
C SER A 442 0.54 11.76 -38.58
N PHE A 443 0.65 11.60 -37.26
CA PHE A 443 -0.35 11.98 -36.26
C PHE A 443 -0.10 13.35 -35.63
N TRP A 444 0.98 14.03 -35.99
CA TRP A 444 1.28 15.37 -35.49
C TRP A 444 0.13 16.35 -35.70
N LYS A 445 -0.37 16.95 -34.60
CA LYS A 445 -1.49 17.90 -34.57
C LYS A 445 -2.86 17.35 -34.99
N LYS A 446 -3.04 16.04 -35.25
CA LYS A 446 -4.33 15.50 -35.61
C LYS A 446 -5.36 15.55 -34.46
N GLY A 447 -4.91 15.55 -33.22
CA GLY A 447 -5.73 15.74 -32.03
C GLY A 447 -5.87 17.19 -31.56
N LYS A 448 -5.42 18.18 -32.36
CA LYS A 448 -5.50 19.61 -32.06
C LYS A 448 -6.95 20.04 -31.78
N GLY A 449 -7.17 20.80 -30.70
CA GLY A 449 -8.50 21.22 -30.26
C GLY A 449 -8.98 20.48 -29.00
N LYS A 450 -8.30 19.40 -28.62
CA LYS A 450 -8.43 18.77 -27.32
C LYS A 450 -7.17 19.01 -26.48
N THR A 451 -7.30 18.95 -25.16
CA THR A 451 -6.19 19.19 -24.23
C THR A 451 -5.33 17.94 -24.04
N ASP A 452 -4.09 18.09 -23.55
CA ASP A 452 -3.25 17.00 -23.10
C ASP A 452 -3.97 16.09 -22.09
N ARG A 453 -4.66 16.69 -21.11
CA ARG A 453 -5.49 15.99 -20.13
C ARG A 453 -6.58 15.10 -20.77
N TYR A 454 -7.21 15.58 -21.84
CA TYR A 454 -8.19 14.78 -22.60
C TYR A 454 -7.54 13.54 -23.19
N TRP A 455 -6.45 13.71 -23.96
CA TRP A 455 -5.79 12.60 -24.62
C TRP A 455 -5.17 11.61 -23.64
N ASN A 456 -4.56 12.09 -22.57
CA ASN A 456 -4.09 11.24 -21.49
C ASN A 456 -5.24 10.43 -20.84
N GLY A 457 -6.42 11.02 -20.69
CA GLY A 457 -7.61 10.32 -20.22
C GLY A 457 -8.05 9.19 -21.15
N VAL A 458 -8.07 9.43 -22.47
CA VAL A 458 -8.44 8.41 -23.48
C VAL A 458 -7.39 7.30 -23.55
N ILE A 459 -6.09 7.62 -23.52
CA ILE A 459 -5.00 6.62 -23.49
C ILE A 459 -5.15 5.71 -22.27
N ARG A 460 -5.38 6.28 -21.08
CA ARG A 460 -5.56 5.50 -19.85
C ARG A 460 -6.80 4.62 -19.89
N GLN A 461 -7.90 5.14 -20.39
CA GLN A 461 -9.09 4.34 -20.57
C GLN A 461 -8.84 3.18 -21.55
N SER A 462 -8.08 3.43 -22.62
CA SER A 462 -7.69 2.39 -23.59
C SER A 462 -6.81 1.30 -22.95
N LEU A 463 -5.91 1.66 -22.02
CA LEU A 463 -5.12 0.72 -21.24
C LEU A 463 -6.01 -0.15 -20.32
N VAL A 464 -6.92 0.45 -19.58
CA VAL A 464 -7.80 -0.26 -18.64
C VAL A 464 -8.84 -1.13 -19.39
N LEU A 465 -9.23 -0.74 -20.60
CA LEU A 465 -10.13 -1.52 -21.47
C LEU A 465 -9.40 -2.59 -22.28
N GLY A 466 -8.08 -2.67 -22.20
CA GLY A 466 -7.28 -3.68 -22.89
C GLY A 466 -6.98 -3.42 -24.36
N TYR A 467 -7.28 -2.23 -24.89
CA TYR A 467 -6.90 -1.83 -26.25
C TYR A 467 -5.40 -1.52 -26.37
N LEU A 468 -4.76 -1.16 -25.29
CA LEU A 468 -3.32 -0.94 -25.14
C LEU A 468 -2.82 -1.76 -23.96
N LYS A 469 -1.53 -2.09 -24.00
CA LYS A 469 -0.80 -2.70 -22.88
C LYS A 469 0.38 -1.81 -22.55
N LYS A 470 0.64 -1.63 -21.27
CA LYS A 470 1.84 -0.93 -20.79
C LYS A 470 2.89 -1.99 -20.49
N GLU A 471 4.01 -1.97 -21.22
CA GLU A 471 5.19 -2.73 -20.85
C GLU A 471 6.00 -1.93 -19.81
N ILE A 472 6.61 -2.63 -18.86
CA ILE A 472 7.21 -2.04 -17.66
C ILE A 472 8.73 -2.21 -17.74
#